data_da0f68de931f7735f68ed8230afce7e3
#
_entry.id   da0f68de931f7735f68ed8230afce7e3
#
_cell.length_a   1.000
_cell.length_b   1.000
_cell.length_c   1.000
_cell.angle_alpha   90.00
_cell.angle_beta   90.00
_cell.angle_gamma   90.00
#
_symmetry.space_group_name_H-M   'P 1'
#
loop_
_entity.id
_entity.type
_entity.pdbx_description
1 polymer ?
#
loop_
_entity_poly.entity_id
_entity_poly.type
_entity_poly.pdbx_seq_one_letter_code
_entity_poly.pdbx_strand_id
1 'polypeptide(L)'
;TGPPHSMHLIAKELHKKFNIPWIADFRDPWTDIDFFSELKLTKRSLKKHHKLQYQVLTEANKVVTVGWDWAKGLENHGAKDVAVITNGYDFNIEEKLRKVELSSDFTMSHVGIVGAARNAVRFWEALGELVKEDTLENFSKSLKVRLIGQVDNSVIETIKKNDLESYVEIIPYIPHEEVIVEQSSSHVLLLFINNSPNAKGIMTGKIFEYMASGRPIFAIGPTDGDTAIILNKTKSGVIIDFEDKEGIKNVIVDLFNKYKENQLVTKNNENVENYSRRSLAKEYVNLIKKIVETRQ
;
A
#
# COMPACT_ATOMS: atom_id res chain seq x y z
N THR A 1 -13.80 4.72 -14.82
CA THR A 1 -13.05 4.57 -13.58
C THR A 1 -13.47 5.63 -12.55
N GLY A 2 -13.49 5.31 -11.29
CA GLY A 2 -13.84 6.20 -10.18
C GLY A 2 -12.87 6.00 -8.99
N PRO A 3 -12.70 7.02 -8.13
CA PRO A 3 -13.47 8.26 -8.00
C PRO A 3 -13.17 9.31 -9.10
N PRO A 4 -14.06 10.31 -9.28
CA PRO A 4 -15.38 10.47 -8.63
C PRO A 4 -16.39 9.43 -9.15
N HIS A 5 -17.17 8.85 -8.25
CA HIS A 5 -18.13 7.77 -8.60
C HIS A 5 -19.28 8.22 -9.52
N SER A 6 -19.50 9.54 -9.70
CA SER A 6 -20.39 10.07 -10.73
C SER A 6 -20.02 9.65 -12.16
N MET A 7 -18.74 9.33 -12.42
CA MET A 7 -18.28 8.79 -13.71
C MET A 7 -18.93 7.46 -14.04
N HIS A 8 -19.19 6.61 -13.04
CA HIS A 8 -19.91 5.36 -13.23
C HIS A 8 -21.37 5.59 -13.62
N LEU A 9 -22.02 6.65 -13.11
CA LEU A 9 -23.40 7.00 -13.48
C LEU A 9 -23.46 7.48 -14.93
N ILE A 10 -22.48 8.27 -15.39
CA ILE A 10 -22.38 8.68 -16.79
C ILE A 10 -22.20 7.44 -17.68
N ALA A 11 -21.29 6.55 -17.31
CA ALA A 11 -21.04 5.32 -18.07
C ALA A 11 -22.31 4.43 -18.14
N LYS A 12 -23.06 4.31 -17.04
CA LYS A 12 -24.33 3.61 -16.99
C LYS A 12 -25.35 4.16 -18.01
N GLU A 13 -25.52 5.47 -18.08
CA GLU A 13 -26.45 6.10 -19.03
C GLU A 13 -25.98 5.92 -20.49
N LEU A 14 -24.67 6.00 -20.75
CA LEU A 14 -24.11 5.72 -22.08
C LEU A 14 -24.30 4.26 -22.47
N HIS A 15 -24.07 3.32 -21.54
CA HIS A 15 -24.33 1.89 -21.74
C HIS A 15 -25.78 1.64 -22.13
N LYS A 16 -26.75 2.22 -21.40
CA LYS A 16 -28.18 2.09 -21.70
C LYS A 16 -28.56 2.70 -23.05
N LYS A 17 -28.05 3.89 -23.36
CA LYS A 17 -28.41 4.62 -24.57
C LYS A 17 -27.85 4.01 -25.85
N PHE A 18 -26.60 3.52 -25.79
CA PHE A 18 -25.87 3.08 -26.97
C PHE A 18 -25.61 1.58 -27.01
N ASN A 19 -26.07 0.84 -26.00
CA ASN A 19 -25.83 -0.59 -25.86
C ASN A 19 -24.32 -0.98 -25.95
N ILE A 20 -23.42 -0.12 -25.41
CA ILE A 20 -21.97 -0.34 -25.42
C ILE A 20 -21.58 -1.17 -24.18
N PRO A 21 -20.71 -2.19 -24.29
CA PRO A 21 -20.17 -2.89 -23.11
C PRO A 21 -19.49 -1.92 -22.16
N TRP A 22 -19.66 -2.15 -20.87
CA TRP A 22 -19.16 -1.25 -19.83
C TRP A 22 -18.46 -2.02 -18.71
N ILE A 23 -17.22 -1.61 -18.42
CA ILE A 23 -16.46 -2.01 -17.25
C ILE A 23 -16.52 -0.90 -16.21
N ALA A 24 -17.00 -1.19 -15.02
CA ALA A 24 -16.97 -0.26 -13.89
C ALA A 24 -15.71 -0.52 -13.05
N ASP A 25 -14.72 0.37 -13.16
CA ASP A 25 -13.41 0.26 -12.46
C ASP A 25 -13.43 1.08 -11.17
N PHE A 26 -13.49 0.38 -10.04
CA PHE A 26 -13.49 0.94 -8.69
C PHE A 26 -12.08 0.95 -8.13
N ARG A 27 -11.38 2.08 -8.28
CA ARG A 27 -10.04 2.25 -7.69
C ARG A 27 -10.09 2.44 -6.18
N ASP A 28 -11.21 2.98 -5.69
CA ASP A 28 -11.55 3.08 -4.28
C ASP A 28 -12.98 2.60 -4.08
N PRO A 29 -13.32 2.00 -2.93
CA PRO A 29 -14.70 1.63 -2.60
C PRO A 29 -15.57 2.90 -2.51
N TRP A 30 -16.84 2.80 -2.89
CA TRP A 30 -17.74 3.96 -2.87
C TRP A 30 -18.27 4.26 -1.48
N THR A 31 -19.02 3.32 -0.90
CA THR A 31 -19.66 3.51 0.42
C THR A 31 -18.84 2.93 1.57
N ASP A 32 -17.82 2.12 1.26
CA ASP A 32 -16.96 1.46 2.23
C ASP A 32 -15.59 2.16 2.37
N ILE A 33 -15.44 3.35 1.78
CA ILE A 33 -14.21 4.13 1.94
C ILE A 33 -14.09 4.62 3.39
N ASP A 34 -12.89 4.63 3.94
CA ASP A 34 -12.60 4.89 5.36
C ASP A 34 -13.21 6.19 5.90
N PHE A 35 -13.18 7.26 5.12
CA PHE A 35 -13.73 8.56 5.50
C PHE A 35 -15.22 8.74 5.18
N PHE A 36 -15.93 7.72 4.66
CA PHE A 36 -17.33 7.88 4.24
C PHE A 36 -18.26 8.31 5.39
N SER A 37 -18.01 7.81 6.60
CA SER A 37 -18.75 8.20 7.80
C SER A 37 -18.50 9.66 8.21
N GLU A 38 -17.35 10.22 7.88
CA GLU A 38 -16.97 11.61 8.18
C GLU A 38 -17.72 12.63 7.32
N LEU A 39 -18.27 12.20 6.18
CA LEU A 39 -19.08 13.05 5.31
C LEU A 39 -20.40 13.53 5.96
N LYS A 40 -20.77 13.00 7.13
CA LYS A 40 -21.96 13.37 7.90
C LYS A 40 -23.25 13.45 7.05
N LEU A 41 -23.43 12.48 6.17
CA LEU A 41 -24.55 12.42 5.25
C LEU A 41 -25.89 12.27 5.96
N THR A 42 -26.94 12.90 5.45
CA THR A 42 -28.31 12.64 5.92
C THR A 42 -28.71 11.19 5.58
N LYS A 43 -29.65 10.62 6.34
CA LYS A 43 -30.19 9.27 6.06
C LYS A 43 -30.68 9.11 4.60
N ARG A 44 -31.28 10.17 4.04
CA ARG A 44 -31.76 10.19 2.65
C ARG A 44 -30.59 10.14 1.66
N SER A 45 -29.52 10.93 1.89
CA SER A 45 -28.31 10.92 1.03
C SER A 45 -27.60 9.58 1.11
N LEU A 46 -27.44 9.03 2.32
CA LEU A 46 -26.84 7.71 2.53
C LEU A 46 -27.57 6.63 1.71
N LYS A 47 -28.92 6.55 1.87
CA LYS A 47 -29.75 5.62 1.09
C LYS A 47 -29.60 5.83 -0.43
N LYS A 48 -29.44 7.08 -0.87
CA LYS A 48 -29.22 7.38 -2.28
C LYS A 48 -27.87 6.85 -2.78
N HIS A 49 -26.77 7.02 -2.01
CA HIS A 49 -25.46 6.50 -2.35
C HIS A 49 -25.49 4.97 -2.49
N HIS A 50 -26.00 4.25 -1.51
CA HIS A 50 -26.12 2.79 -1.59
C HIS A 50 -26.96 2.33 -2.80
N LYS A 51 -28.09 3.01 -3.09
CA LYS A 51 -28.91 2.69 -4.26
C LYS A 51 -28.14 2.89 -5.56
N LEU A 52 -27.41 4.00 -5.69
CA LEU A 52 -26.65 4.30 -6.91
C LEU A 52 -25.48 3.33 -7.10
N GLN A 53 -24.75 3.01 -6.01
CA GLN A 53 -23.71 2.00 -6.03
C GLN A 53 -24.26 0.64 -6.48
N TYR A 54 -25.35 0.17 -5.87
CA TYR A 54 -26.01 -1.09 -6.24
C TYR A 54 -26.38 -1.14 -7.72
N GLN A 55 -26.95 -0.06 -8.28
CA GLN A 55 -27.27 0.01 -9.70
C GLN A 55 -26.04 -0.11 -10.59
N VAL A 56 -24.93 0.56 -10.24
CA VAL A 56 -23.67 0.46 -10.98
C VAL A 56 -23.13 -0.98 -10.92
N LEU A 57 -23.09 -1.59 -9.75
CA LEU A 57 -22.56 -2.92 -9.54
C LEU A 57 -23.36 -4.02 -10.26
N THR A 58 -24.69 -3.85 -10.35
CA THR A 58 -25.58 -4.85 -10.98
C THR A 58 -25.76 -4.67 -12.48
N GLU A 59 -25.58 -3.46 -12.99
CA GLU A 59 -25.81 -3.14 -14.41
C GLU A 59 -24.52 -3.17 -15.26
N ALA A 60 -23.32 -3.04 -14.66
CA ALA A 60 -22.05 -3.15 -15.37
C ALA A 60 -21.83 -4.56 -15.94
N ASN A 61 -21.27 -4.65 -17.14
CA ASN A 61 -20.90 -5.96 -17.73
C ASN A 61 -19.77 -6.62 -16.94
N LYS A 62 -18.88 -5.82 -16.34
CA LYS A 62 -17.84 -6.27 -15.46
C LYS A 62 -17.50 -5.20 -14.43
N VAL A 63 -17.26 -5.61 -13.21
CA VAL A 63 -16.71 -4.75 -12.15
C VAL A 63 -15.24 -5.10 -11.96
N VAL A 64 -14.40 -4.09 -11.81
CA VAL A 64 -12.96 -4.22 -11.53
C VAL A 64 -12.63 -3.43 -10.28
N THR A 65 -11.73 -3.93 -9.46
CA THR A 65 -11.17 -3.20 -8.31
C THR A 65 -9.70 -3.54 -8.12
N VAL A 66 -9.04 -2.89 -7.15
CA VAL A 66 -7.59 -3.01 -6.94
C VAL A 66 -7.17 -3.99 -5.85
N GLY A 67 -8.11 -4.49 -5.05
CA GLY A 67 -7.82 -5.39 -3.92
C GLY A 67 -8.86 -6.49 -3.76
N TRP A 68 -8.45 -7.59 -3.14
CA TRP A 68 -9.32 -8.77 -2.96
C TRP A 68 -10.36 -8.56 -1.86
N ASP A 69 -10.00 -7.86 -0.79
CA ASP A 69 -10.93 -7.53 0.28
C ASP A 69 -12.02 -6.56 -0.22
N TRP A 70 -11.62 -5.56 -1.00
CA TRP A 70 -12.58 -4.66 -1.65
C TRP A 70 -13.45 -5.37 -2.67
N ALA A 71 -12.93 -6.37 -3.39
CA ALA A 71 -13.73 -7.19 -4.31
C ALA A 71 -14.88 -7.88 -3.56
N LYS A 72 -14.58 -8.52 -2.42
CA LYS A 72 -15.61 -9.12 -1.54
C LYS A 72 -16.63 -8.10 -1.06
N GLY A 73 -16.19 -6.89 -0.68
CA GLY A 73 -17.09 -5.79 -0.30
C GLY A 73 -18.04 -5.42 -1.44
N LEU A 74 -17.54 -5.27 -2.67
CA LEU A 74 -18.36 -4.96 -3.85
C LEU A 74 -19.33 -6.11 -4.19
N GLU A 75 -18.94 -7.37 -4.02
CA GLU A 75 -19.81 -8.53 -4.17
C GLU A 75 -20.93 -8.52 -3.13
N ASN A 76 -20.64 -8.21 -1.88
CA ASN A 76 -21.64 -8.05 -0.83
C ASN A 76 -22.64 -6.92 -1.13
N HIS A 77 -22.22 -5.90 -1.90
CA HIS A 77 -23.07 -4.82 -2.37
C HIS A 77 -23.80 -5.10 -3.69
N GLY A 78 -23.68 -6.32 -4.23
CA GLY A 78 -24.46 -6.80 -5.37
C GLY A 78 -23.71 -6.99 -6.69
N ALA A 79 -22.40 -6.82 -6.72
CA ALA A 79 -21.62 -7.21 -7.89
C ALA A 79 -21.60 -8.74 -8.03
N LYS A 80 -21.81 -9.25 -9.24
CA LYS A 80 -21.88 -10.71 -9.47
C LYS A 80 -20.51 -11.37 -9.65
N ASP A 81 -19.56 -10.63 -10.19
CA ASP A 81 -18.23 -11.12 -10.55
C ASP A 81 -17.27 -9.92 -10.59
N VAL A 82 -16.38 -9.83 -9.64
CA VAL A 82 -15.42 -8.74 -9.52
C VAL A 82 -14.02 -9.23 -9.92
N ALA A 83 -13.44 -8.59 -10.93
CA ALA A 83 -12.04 -8.83 -11.28
C ALA A 83 -11.12 -7.95 -10.43
N VAL A 84 -10.04 -8.53 -9.93
CA VAL A 84 -9.02 -7.76 -9.21
C VAL A 84 -7.85 -7.49 -10.15
N ILE A 85 -7.66 -6.23 -10.53
CA ILE A 85 -6.49 -5.75 -11.27
C ILE A 85 -5.88 -4.63 -10.45
N THR A 86 -4.81 -4.94 -9.75
CA THR A 86 -4.20 -4.08 -8.75
C THR A 86 -3.63 -2.77 -9.32
N ASN A 87 -3.17 -1.87 -8.47
CA ASN A 87 -2.20 -0.86 -8.86
C ASN A 87 -0.86 -1.53 -9.19
N GLY A 88 0.06 -0.79 -9.79
CA GLY A 88 1.35 -1.34 -10.16
C GLY A 88 2.41 -0.27 -10.32
N TYR A 89 3.65 -0.71 -10.57
CA TYR A 89 4.80 0.15 -10.82
C TYR A 89 5.09 0.34 -12.32
N ASP A 90 5.84 1.39 -12.64
CA ASP A 90 6.29 1.65 -14.01
C ASP A 90 7.60 0.92 -14.32
N PHE A 91 7.70 0.33 -15.51
CA PHE A 91 8.86 -0.49 -15.93
C PHE A 91 10.18 0.27 -15.92
N ASN A 92 10.15 1.59 -16.11
CA ASN A 92 11.36 2.41 -16.14
C ASN A 92 12.03 2.60 -14.76
N ILE A 93 11.37 2.21 -13.70
CA ILE A 93 11.90 2.30 -12.33
C ILE A 93 13.05 1.32 -12.13
N GLU A 94 12.95 0.09 -12.63
CA GLU A 94 13.99 -0.96 -12.44
C GLU A 94 15.37 -0.56 -12.95
N GLU A 95 15.44 0.15 -14.07
CA GLU A 95 16.72 0.58 -14.66
C GLU A 95 17.41 1.66 -13.84
N LYS A 96 16.62 2.55 -13.22
CA LYS A 96 17.13 3.64 -12.36
C LYS A 96 17.59 3.12 -10.99
N LEU A 97 16.92 2.10 -10.45
CA LEU A 97 17.17 1.55 -9.13
C LEU A 97 18.51 0.78 -9.00
N ARG A 98 19.00 0.18 -10.08
CA ARG A 98 20.20 -0.68 -10.07
C ARG A 98 21.53 0.04 -9.84
N LYS A 99 21.57 1.37 -9.85
CA LYS A 99 22.80 2.17 -9.86
C LYS A 99 23.07 2.95 -8.57
N VAL A 100 22.24 2.77 -7.55
CA VAL A 100 22.34 3.54 -6.30
C VAL A 100 23.07 2.73 -5.26
N GLU A 101 24.12 3.32 -4.66
CA GLU A 101 24.83 2.72 -3.54
C GLU A 101 23.96 2.75 -2.27
N LEU A 102 24.10 1.71 -1.46
CA LEU A 102 23.44 1.65 -0.15
C LEU A 102 24.02 2.69 0.80
N SER A 103 23.20 3.18 1.70
CA SER A 103 23.66 3.97 2.85
C SER A 103 24.72 3.21 3.66
N SER A 104 25.66 3.93 4.27
CA SER A 104 26.62 3.35 5.21
C SER A 104 25.98 2.90 6.50
N ASP A 105 24.85 3.53 6.89
CA ASP A 105 24.11 3.27 8.12
C ASP A 105 22.96 2.31 7.85
N PHE A 106 22.54 1.54 8.86
CA PHE A 106 21.33 0.72 8.80
C PHE A 106 20.09 1.62 8.65
N THR A 107 19.72 1.91 7.42
CA THR A 107 18.68 2.88 7.08
C THR A 107 17.35 2.20 6.80
N MET A 108 16.32 2.59 7.54
CA MET A 108 14.93 2.22 7.32
C MET A 108 14.16 3.47 6.86
N SER A 109 13.54 3.44 5.68
CA SER A 109 12.89 4.63 5.12
C SER A 109 11.40 4.44 4.83
N HIS A 110 10.59 5.41 5.21
CA HIS A 110 9.21 5.55 4.74
C HIS A 110 9.10 6.74 3.79
N VAL A 111 8.52 6.51 2.63
CA VAL A 111 8.30 7.58 1.64
C VAL A 111 6.83 7.91 1.54
N GLY A 112 6.49 9.18 1.73
CA GLY A 112 5.16 9.76 1.63
C GLY A 112 4.57 10.18 2.97
N ILE A 113 3.29 10.54 2.98
CA ILE A 113 2.61 11.10 4.16
C ILE A 113 2.48 10.02 5.25
N VAL A 114 2.91 10.36 6.47
CA VAL A 114 2.64 9.60 7.69
C VAL A 114 1.62 10.40 8.51
N GLY A 115 0.34 10.22 8.21
CA GLY A 115 -0.76 10.83 8.97
C GLY A 115 -1.02 10.11 10.31
N ALA A 116 -1.87 10.67 11.15
CA ALA A 116 -2.20 10.12 12.47
C ALA A 116 -2.66 8.65 12.41
N ALA A 117 -3.48 8.28 11.42
CA ALA A 117 -3.93 6.89 11.23
C ALA A 117 -2.80 5.91 10.84
N ARG A 118 -1.62 6.41 10.48
CA ARG A 118 -0.41 5.63 10.16
C ARG A 118 0.64 5.69 11.27
N ASN A 119 0.30 6.26 12.42
CA ASN A 119 1.21 6.28 13.56
C ASN A 119 1.36 4.87 14.12
N ALA A 120 2.43 4.19 13.73
CA ALA A 120 2.76 2.83 14.18
C ALA A 120 3.36 2.87 15.59
N VAL A 121 2.55 3.16 16.61
CA VAL A 121 2.99 3.38 18.00
C VAL A 121 3.88 2.24 18.50
N ARG A 122 3.47 0.97 18.26
CA ARG A 122 4.24 -0.20 18.71
C ARG A 122 5.60 -0.34 18.01
N PHE A 123 5.71 0.15 16.76
CA PHE A 123 6.99 0.20 16.06
C PHE A 123 7.97 1.17 16.75
N TRP A 124 7.50 2.35 17.12
CA TRP A 124 8.34 3.34 17.82
C TRP A 124 8.72 2.87 19.22
N GLU A 125 7.80 2.23 19.95
CA GLU A 125 8.08 1.63 21.26
C GLU A 125 9.14 0.52 21.15
N ALA A 126 8.98 -0.42 20.21
CA ALA A 126 9.94 -1.50 19.98
C ALA A 126 11.34 -0.96 19.61
N LEU A 127 11.39 0.05 18.76
CA LEU A 127 12.64 0.67 18.34
C LEU A 127 13.34 1.39 19.51
N GLY A 128 12.58 2.14 20.34
CA GLY A 128 13.11 2.81 21.53
C GLY A 128 13.64 1.84 22.58
N GLU A 129 12.98 0.68 22.77
CA GLU A 129 13.48 -0.38 23.63
C GLU A 129 14.81 -0.96 23.12
N LEU A 130 14.88 -1.30 21.82
CA LEU A 130 16.11 -1.85 21.21
C LEU A 130 17.30 -0.88 21.32
N VAL A 131 17.05 0.40 21.17
CA VAL A 131 18.10 1.42 21.33
C VAL A 131 18.59 1.52 22.77
N LYS A 132 17.69 1.43 23.76
CA LYS A 132 17.99 1.54 25.20
C LYS A 132 18.65 0.28 25.77
N GLU A 133 18.22 -0.88 25.32
CA GLU A 133 18.72 -2.16 25.83
C GLU A 133 20.17 -2.42 25.45
N ASP A 134 20.67 -1.79 24.39
CA ASP A 134 22.04 -1.94 23.83
C ASP A 134 22.51 -3.42 23.70
N THR A 135 21.52 -4.34 23.56
CA THR A 135 21.77 -5.78 23.43
C THR A 135 22.30 -6.16 22.05
N LEU A 136 22.07 -5.30 21.06
CA LEU A 136 22.54 -5.47 19.68
C LEU A 136 23.78 -4.61 19.45
N GLU A 137 24.93 -5.26 19.38
CA GLU A 137 26.22 -4.58 19.16
C GLU A 137 26.16 -3.64 17.95
N ASN A 138 26.48 -2.36 18.18
CA ASN A 138 26.48 -1.26 17.23
C ASN A 138 25.10 -0.88 16.63
N PHE A 139 23.97 -1.40 17.14
CA PHE A 139 22.65 -1.05 16.61
C PHE A 139 22.37 0.44 16.72
N SER A 140 22.48 1.00 17.93
CA SER A 140 22.23 2.43 18.20
C SER A 140 23.15 3.35 17.38
N LYS A 141 24.39 2.93 17.10
CA LYS A 141 25.35 3.71 16.31
C LYS A 141 25.07 3.70 14.82
N SER A 142 24.45 2.64 14.31
CA SER A 142 24.19 2.45 12.89
C SER A 142 22.76 2.77 12.47
N LEU A 143 21.83 2.83 13.43
CA LEU A 143 20.42 3.01 13.14
C LEU A 143 20.11 4.40 12.56
N LYS A 144 19.38 4.42 11.45
CA LYS A 144 18.79 5.61 10.86
C LYS A 144 17.40 5.32 10.34
N VAL A 145 16.41 6.09 10.78
CA VAL A 145 15.05 6.04 10.23
C VAL A 145 14.78 7.34 9.47
N ARG A 146 14.34 7.23 8.23
CA ARG A 146 14.05 8.39 7.39
C ARG A 146 12.57 8.43 7.04
N LEU A 147 11.90 9.52 7.42
CA LEU A 147 10.52 9.80 7.08
C LEU A 147 10.50 10.90 6.01
N ILE A 148 10.22 10.52 4.76
CA ILE A 148 10.32 11.41 3.60
C ILE A 148 8.92 11.84 3.20
N GLY A 149 8.56 13.09 3.47
CA GLY A 149 7.25 13.67 3.23
C GLY A 149 6.66 14.31 4.47
N GLN A 150 5.35 14.54 4.46
CA GLN A 150 4.64 15.16 5.57
C GLN A 150 4.43 14.17 6.71
N VAL A 151 4.77 14.56 7.94
CA VAL A 151 4.60 13.75 9.15
C VAL A 151 3.65 14.46 10.11
N ASP A 152 2.65 13.75 10.61
CA ASP A 152 1.69 14.27 11.58
C ASP A 152 2.33 14.50 12.95
N ASN A 153 1.85 15.50 13.69
CA ASN A 153 2.37 15.83 15.01
C ASN A 153 2.28 14.66 16.01
N SER A 154 1.25 13.83 15.93
CA SER A 154 1.11 12.65 16.80
C SER A 154 2.24 11.64 16.61
N VAL A 155 2.78 11.53 15.40
CA VAL A 155 3.95 10.67 15.10
C VAL A 155 5.21 11.28 15.72
N ILE A 156 5.39 12.59 15.57
CA ILE A 156 6.55 13.33 16.15
C ILE A 156 6.54 13.20 17.67
N GLU A 157 5.39 13.35 18.30
CA GLU A 157 5.23 13.16 19.75
C GLU A 157 5.55 11.73 20.19
N THR A 158 5.14 10.73 19.40
CA THR A 158 5.45 9.32 19.69
C THR A 158 6.96 9.05 19.57
N ILE A 159 7.63 9.60 18.57
CA ILE A 159 9.08 9.51 18.40
C ILE A 159 9.80 10.11 19.61
N LYS A 160 9.42 11.32 20.04
CA LYS A 160 9.97 11.99 21.23
C LYS A 160 9.76 11.19 22.51
N LYS A 161 8.53 10.68 22.71
CA LYS A 161 8.19 9.86 23.88
C LYS A 161 9.08 8.63 24.05
N ASN A 162 9.62 8.11 22.94
CA ASN A 162 10.50 6.93 22.92
C ASN A 162 11.99 7.29 22.82
N ASP A 163 12.38 8.56 22.95
CA ASP A 163 13.76 9.08 22.91
C ASP A 163 14.47 8.76 21.57
N LEU A 164 13.72 8.86 20.44
CA LEU A 164 14.20 8.48 19.12
C LEU A 164 14.59 9.67 18.21
N GLU A 165 14.56 10.92 18.69
CA GLU A 165 14.79 12.11 17.85
C GLU A 165 16.15 12.10 17.17
N SER A 166 17.20 11.58 17.81
CA SER A 166 18.55 11.48 17.24
C SER A 166 18.69 10.39 16.16
N TYR A 167 17.74 9.48 16.06
CA TYR A 167 17.72 8.36 15.10
C TYR A 167 16.77 8.59 13.94
N VAL A 168 15.86 9.57 14.04
CA VAL A 168 14.81 9.82 13.05
C VAL A 168 15.05 11.14 12.32
N GLU A 169 15.26 11.03 11.03
CA GLU A 169 15.37 12.18 10.12
C GLU A 169 14.03 12.39 9.40
N ILE A 170 13.45 13.60 9.55
CA ILE A 170 12.25 14.00 8.83
C ILE A 170 12.66 14.86 7.65
N ILE A 171 12.45 14.36 6.44
CA ILE A 171 12.81 15.00 5.18
C ILE A 171 11.53 15.54 4.55
N PRO A 172 11.48 16.84 4.18
CA PRO A 172 10.33 17.40 3.46
C PRO A 172 10.04 16.68 2.15
N TYR A 173 8.97 17.10 1.46
CA TYR A 173 8.67 16.60 0.12
C TYR A 173 9.86 16.78 -0.82
N ILE A 174 10.22 15.71 -1.51
CA ILE A 174 11.25 15.68 -2.54
C ILE A 174 10.65 15.27 -3.89
N PRO A 175 11.25 15.66 -5.03
CA PRO A 175 10.82 15.23 -6.36
C PRO A 175 10.83 13.71 -6.51
N HIS A 176 9.92 13.19 -7.34
CA HIS A 176 9.78 11.73 -7.54
C HIS A 176 11.07 11.04 -7.99
N GLU A 177 11.92 11.71 -8.76
CA GLU A 177 13.22 11.16 -9.17
C GLU A 177 14.17 10.94 -7.98
N GLU A 178 14.15 11.83 -6.99
CA GLU A 178 14.91 11.70 -5.75
C GLU A 178 14.33 10.64 -4.83
N VAL A 179 12.99 10.47 -4.83
CA VAL A 179 12.30 9.39 -4.10
C VAL A 179 12.84 8.03 -4.50
N ILE A 180 13.08 7.80 -5.80
CA ILE A 180 13.62 6.54 -6.30
C ILE A 180 15.02 6.29 -5.73
N VAL A 181 15.86 7.32 -5.67
CA VAL A 181 17.21 7.23 -5.09
C VAL A 181 17.13 6.87 -3.60
N GLU A 182 16.26 7.56 -2.85
CA GLU A 182 16.05 7.32 -1.42
C GLU A 182 15.57 5.89 -1.14
N GLN A 183 14.62 5.40 -1.91
CA GLN A 183 14.14 4.01 -1.79
C GLN A 183 15.28 3.01 -2.05
N SER A 184 16.12 3.28 -3.05
CA SER A 184 17.18 2.36 -3.47
C SER A 184 18.37 2.34 -2.53
N SER A 185 18.71 3.49 -1.93
CA SER A 185 19.81 3.62 -0.97
C SER A 185 19.47 3.09 0.43
N SER A 186 18.20 2.86 0.71
CA SER A 186 17.72 2.34 2.00
C SER A 186 17.95 0.83 2.11
N HIS A 187 18.19 0.35 3.32
CA HIS A 187 18.29 -1.07 3.62
C HIS A 187 16.94 -1.75 3.72
N VAL A 188 15.96 -1.03 4.28
CA VAL A 188 14.59 -1.52 4.52
C VAL A 188 13.61 -0.41 4.16
N LEU A 189 12.50 -0.77 3.52
CA LEU A 189 11.41 0.17 3.24
C LEU A 189 10.25 -0.07 4.19
N LEU A 190 9.92 0.96 4.97
CA LEU A 190 8.83 0.93 5.96
C LEU A 190 7.49 1.23 5.28
N LEU A 191 6.50 0.38 5.49
CA LEU A 191 5.16 0.55 4.97
C LEU A 191 4.13 0.57 6.10
N PHE A 192 3.69 1.76 6.51
CA PHE A 192 2.65 1.92 7.52
C PHE A 192 1.27 1.97 6.86
N ILE A 193 0.40 1.01 7.22
CA ILE A 193 -0.99 0.94 6.78
C ILE A 193 -1.85 1.80 7.72
N ASN A 194 -2.92 2.43 7.21
CA ASN A 194 -3.86 3.13 8.07
C ASN A 194 -4.51 2.14 9.04
N ASN A 195 -4.48 2.44 10.34
CA ASN A 195 -5.24 1.70 11.33
C ASN A 195 -6.70 2.18 11.29
N SER A 196 -7.49 1.57 10.44
CA SER A 196 -8.90 1.91 10.15
C SER A 196 -9.73 0.65 9.93
N PRO A 197 -11.08 0.72 10.04
CA PRO A 197 -11.93 -0.45 9.89
C PRO A 197 -11.77 -1.21 8.57
N ASN A 198 -11.38 -0.54 7.49
CA ASN A 198 -11.13 -1.12 6.17
C ASN A 198 -9.65 -1.39 5.87
N ALA A 199 -8.79 -1.40 6.90
CA ALA A 199 -7.33 -1.58 6.77
C ALA A 199 -6.93 -2.82 5.96
N LYS A 200 -7.71 -3.90 6.01
CA LYS A 200 -7.45 -5.15 5.27
C LYS A 200 -7.40 -4.96 3.76
N GLY A 201 -8.25 -4.10 3.21
CA GLY A 201 -8.29 -3.79 1.78
C GLY A 201 -7.32 -2.69 1.35
N ILE A 202 -6.65 -2.00 2.30
CA ILE A 202 -5.76 -0.90 1.96
C ILE A 202 -4.46 -1.44 1.36
N MET A 203 -4.30 -1.17 0.08
CA MET A 203 -3.10 -1.48 -0.68
C MET A 203 -2.60 -0.22 -1.39
N THR A 204 -1.64 0.44 -0.75
CA THR A 204 -1.11 1.71 -1.27
C THR A 204 -0.27 1.49 -2.52
N GLY A 205 -0.25 2.47 -3.45
CA GLY A 205 0.60 2.41 -4.65
C GLY A 205 2.09 2.23 -4.34
N LYS A 206 2.54 2.68 -3.16
CA LYS A 206 3.94 2.56 -2.71
C LYS A 206 4.46 1.13 -2.65
N ILE A 207 3.62 0.15 -2.28
CA ILE A 207 4.06 -1.25 -2.16
C ILE A 207 4.66 -1.75 -3.48
N PHE A 208 4.09 -1.33 -4.62
CA PHE A 208 4.56 -1.75 -5.93
C PHE A 208 5.90 -1.12 -6.28
N GLU A 209 6.10 0.16 -5.96
CA GLU A 209 7.39 0.84 -6.13
C GLU A 209 8.45 0.24 -5.20
N TYR A 210 8.09 -0.07 -3.97
CA TYR A 210 8.95 -0.73 -2.99
C TYR A 210 9.38 -2.13 -3.47
N MET A 211 8.44 -2.93 -3.98
CA MET A 211 8.76 -4.23 -4.58
C MET A 211 9.73 -4.09 -5.77
N ALA A 212 9.48 -3.11 -6.64
CA ALA A 212 10.34 -2.85 -7.79
C ALA A 212 11.75 -2.40 -7.39
N SER A 213 11.92 -1.76 -6.24
CA SER A 213 13.24 -1.36 -5.71
C SER A 213 14.12 -2.55 -5.33
N GLY A 214 13.53 -3.73 -5.11
CA GLY A 214 14.24 -4.91 -4.63
C GLY A 214 14.74 -4.80 -3.19
N ARG A 215 14.24 -3.83 -2.41
CA ARG A 215 14.56 -3.71 -0.97
C ARG A 215 13.53 -4.45 -0.12
N PRO A 216 13.95 -5.07 1.00
CA PRO A 216 13.02 -5.68 1.94
C PRO A 216 11.97 -4.67 2.41
N ILE A 217 10.71 -5.08 2.40
CA ILE A 217 9.59 -4.27 2.90
C ILE A 217 9.25 -4.74 4.30
N PHE A 218 9.26 -3.81 5.26
CA PHE A 218 8.74 -4.05 6.58
C PHE A 218 7.43 -3.27 6.75
N ALA A 219 6.33 -3.97 6.71
CA ALA A 219 4.99 -3.40 6.83
C ALA A 219 4.42 -3.57 8.24
N ILE A 220 3.68 -2.54 8.70
CA ILE A 220 2.87 -2.60 9.92
C ILE A 220 1.41 -2.47 9.50
N GLY A 221 0.61 -3.50 9.78
CA GLY A 221 -0.78 -3.56 9.35
C GLY A 221 -1.41 -4.94 9.50
N PRO A 222 -2.62 -5.18 8.95
CA PRO A 222 -3.29 -6.46 9.05
C PRO A 222 -2.52 -7.59 8.37
N THR A 223 -2.22 -8.66 9.11
CA THR A 223 -1.47 -9.82 8.62
C THR A 223 -2.30 -10.72 7.69
N ASP A 224 -3.62 -10.49 7.61
CA ASP A 224 -4.57 -11.20 6.76
C ASP A 224 -5.21 -10.30 5.68
N GLY A 225 -4.62 -9.11 5.43
CA GLY A 225 -5.09 -8.15 4.42
C GLY A 225 -4.41 -8.30 3.06
N ASP A 226 -4.85 -7.47 2.11
CA ASP A 226 -4.37 -7.47 0.72
C ASP A 226 -2.87 -7.19 0.61
N THR A 227 -2.33 -6.31 1.46
CA THR A 227 -0.88 -6.06 1.56
C THR A 227 -0.12 -7.33 1.96
N ALA A 228 -0.63 -8.10 2.93
CA ALA A 228 -0.03 -9.37 3.35
C ALA A 228 -0.04 -10.40 2.21
N ILE A 229 -1.14 -10.49 1.47
CA ILE A 229 -1.26 -11.38 0.30
C ILE A 229 -0.17 -11.08 -0.74
N ILE A 230 0.06 -9.80 -1.05
CA ILE A 230 1.09 -9.41 -2.04
C ILE A 230 2.49 -9.71 -1.52
N LEU A 231 2.83 -9.30 -0.30
CA LEU A 231 4.15 -9.53 0.27
C LEU A 231 4.50 -11.02 0.31
N ASN A 232 3.54 -11.88 0.68
CA ASN A 232 3.71 -13.33 0.70
C ASN A 232 3.89 -13.92 -0.71
N LYS A 233 3.09 -13.48 -1.71
CA LYS A 233 3.18 -13.95 -3.09
C LYS A 233 4.48 -13.56 -3.78
N THR A 234 5.04 -12.41 -3.41
CA THR A 234 6.23 -11.84 -4.06
C THR A 234 7.51 -12.05 -3.25
N LYS A 235 7.38 -12.54 -2.01
CA LYS A 235 8.49 -12.64 -1.05
C LYS A 235 9.27 -11.33 -0.89
N SER A 236 8.58 -10.19 -1.03
CA SER A 236 9.20 -8.87 -1.00
C SER A 236 9.40 -8.30 0.40
N GLY A 237 8.83 -8.94 1.44
CA GLY A 237 8.94 -8.43 2.79
C GLY A 237 8.06 -9.14 3.79
N VAL A 238 7.89 -8.54 4.95
CA VAL A 238 7.11 -9.03 6.07
C VAL A 238 6.11 -7.97 6.53
N ILE A 239 4.97 -8.42 7.05
CA ILE A 239 3.97 -7.58 7.69
C ILE A 239 3.68 -8.11 9.08
N ILE A 240 3.64 -7.20 10.06
CA ILE A 240 3.34 -7.49 11.47
C ILE A 240 2.14 -6.67 11.89
N ASP A 241 1.31 -7.25 12.75
CA ASP A 241 0.10 -6.58 13.26
C ASP A 241 0.43 -5.30 14.03
N PHE A 242 -0.49 -4.33 14.01
CA PHE A 242 -0.35 -3.03 14.67
C PHE A 242 0.01 -3.14 16.16
N GLU A 243 -0.49 -4.16 16.86
CA GLU A 243 -0.35 -4.32 18.30
C GLU A 243 0.73 -5.35 18.70
N ASP A 244 1.31 -6.07 17.76
CA ASP A 244 2.35 -7.08 18.03
C ASP A 244 3.74 -6.46 18.16
N LYS A 245 3.98 -5.79 19.31
CA LYS A 245 5.27 -5.13 19.58
C LYS A 245 6.44 -6.12 19.58
N GLU A 246 6.27 -7.31 20.13
CA GLU A 246 7.35 -8.33 20.19
C GLU A 246 7.66 -8.87 18.78
N GLY A 247 6.66 -9.10 17.95
CA GLY A 247 6.85 -9.47 16.55
C GLY A 247 7.59 -8.39 15.78
N ILE A 248 7.26 -7.12 16.01
CA ILE A 248 7.96 -5.97 15.44
C ILE A 248 9.43 -5.94 15.86
N LYS A 249 9.71 -6.10 17.18
CA LYS A 249 11.05 -6.13 17.74
C LYS A 249 11.89 -7.24 17.12
N ASN A 250 11.34 -8.45 17.02
CA ASN A 250 12.00 -9.61 16.42
C ASN A 250 12.37 -9.38 14.96
N VAL A 251 11.47 -8.75 14.18
CA VAL A 251 11.75 -8.41 12.77
C VAL A 251 12.86 -7.38 12.65
N ILE A 252 12.88 -6.33 13.50
CA ILE A 252 13.97 -5.34 13.49
C ILE A 252 15.32 -6.00 13.78
N VAL A 253 15.37 -6.91 14.77
CA VAL A 253 16.57 -7.67 15.12
C VAL A 253 17.06 -8.54 13.97
N ASP A 254 16.16 -9.29 13.32
CA ASP A 254 16.48 -10.13 12.16
C ASP A 254 17.03 -9.28 10.98
N LEU A 255 16.37 -8.17 10.67
CA LEU A 255 16.79 -7.27 9.62
C LEU A 255 18.17 -6.65 9.91
N PHE A 256 18.43 -6.25 11.15
CA PHE A 256 19.73 -5.72 11.55
C PHE A 256 20.86 -6.78 11.48
N ASN A 257 20.58 -8.01 11.88
CA ASN A 257 21.55 -9.11 11.75
C ASN A 257 21.88 -9.39 10.29
N LYS A 258 20.88 -9.42 9.40
CA LYS A 258 21.06 -9.54 7.95
C LYS A 258 21.84 -8.36 7.36
N TYR A 259 21.65 -7.15 7.90
CA TYR A 259 22.46 -5.98 7.51
C TYR A 259 23.94 -6.18 7.83
N LYS A 260 24.26 -6.61 9.06
CA LYS A 260 25.66 -6.89 9.45
C LYS A 260 26.33 -7.95 8.58
N GLU A 261 25.56 -8.90 8.09
CA GLU A 261 26.03 -9.99 7.22
C GLU A 261 26.01 -9.63 5.72
N ASN A 262 25.65 -8.40 5.35
CA ASN A 262 25.41 -7.95 3.96
C ASN A 262 24.41 -8.82 3.18
N GLN A 263 23.39 -9.36 3.88
CA GLN A 263 22.39 -10.26 3.32
C GLN A 263 21.02 -9.58 3.07
N LEU A 264 20.91 -8.26 3.30
CA LEU A 264 19.68 -7.51 3.04
C LEU A 264 19.45 -7.23 1.55
N VAL A 265 19.44 -8.29 0.74
CA VAL A 265 19.10 -8.19 -0.68
C VAL A 265 17.95 -9.13 -0.94
N THR A 266 16.80 -8.61 -1.36
CA THR A 266 15.71 -9.45 -1.87
C THR A 266 16.09 -9.98 -3.26
N LYS A 267 17.00 -10.94 -3.32
CA LYS A 267 17.42 -11.58 -4.58
C LYS A 267 16.33 -12.37 -5.29
N ASN A 268 15.21 -12.62 -4.62
CA ASN A 268 14.13 -13.50 -5.07
C ASN A 268 12.75 -12.85 -4.94
N ASN A 269 12.57 -11.65 -5.48
CA ASN A 269 11.23 -11.08 -5.62
C ASN A 269 10.47 -11.85 -6.70
N GLU A 270 9.91 -13.00 -6.31
CA GLU A 270 9.10 -13.83 -7.20
C GLU A 270 7.87 -13.05 -7.65
N ASN A 271 7.50 -13.20 -8.91
CA ASN A 271 6.26 -12.65 -9.45
C ASN A 271 6.08 -11.12 -9.39
N VAL A 272 7.11 -10.34 -9.07
CA VAL A 272 7.00 -8.87 -9.03
C VAL A 272 6.62 -8.29 -10.41
N GLU A 273 7.11 -8.90 -11.50
CA GLU A 273 6.77 -8.49 -12.87
C GLU A 273 5.27 -8.52 -13.18
N ASN A 274 4.49 -9.38 -12.49
CA ASN A 274 3.04 -9.43 -12.64
C ASN A 274 2.36 -8.12 -12.23
N TYR A 275 3.02 -7.33 -11.38
CA TYR A 275 2.54 -6.03 -10.90
C TYR A 275 3.12 -4.84 -11.69
N SER A 276 3.84 -5.08 -12.80
CA SER A 276 4.21 -3.99 -13.71
C SER A 276 2.97 -3.46 -14.42
N ARG A 277 2.89 -2.15 -14.67
CA ARG A 277 1.78 -1.54 -15.41
C ARG A 277 1.58 -2.19 -16.77
N ARG A 278 2.67 -2.67 -17.39
CA ARG A 278 2.60 -3.41 -18.66
C ARG A 278 1.87 -4.74 -18.53
N SER A 279 2.14 -5.51 -17.48
CA SER A 279 1.46 -6.79 -17.21
C SER A 279 -0.02 -6.57 -16.88
N LEU A 280 -0.32 -5.59 -16.02
CA LEU A 280 -1.69 -5.24 -15.65
C LEU A 280 -2.50 -4.72 -16.86
N ALA A 281 -1.88 -3.95 -17.76
CA ALA A 281 -2.53 -3.54 -19.01
C ALA A 281 -2.89 -4.73 -19.91
N LYS A 282 -2.06 -5.78 -19.95
CA LYS A 282 -2.39 -7.02 -20.68
C LYS A 282 -3.60 -7.73 -20.04
N GLU A 283 -3.70 -7.75 -18.71
CA GLU A 283 -4.86 -8.30 -18.02
C GLU A 283 -6.14 -7.56 -18.39
N TYR A 284 -6.10 -6.21 -18.40
CA TYR A 284 -7.22 -5.38 -18.87
C TYR A 284 -7.61 -5.68 -20.32
N VAL A 285 -6.64 -5.80 -21.22
CA VAL A 285 -6.90 -6.13 -22.64
C VAL A 285 -7.60 -7.49 -22.75
N ASN A 286 -7.14 -8.49 -22.00
CA ASN A 286 -7.75 -9.82 -22.00
C ASN A 286 -9.18 -9.77 -21.44
N LEU A 287 -9.43 -8.98 -20.40
CA LEU A 287 -10.75 -8.78 -19.84
C LEU A 287 -11.71 -8.13 -20.86
N ILE A 288 -11.26 -7.07 -21.55
CA ILE A 288 -12.03 -6.38 -22.59
C ILE A 288 -12.39 -7.35 -23.72
N LYS A 289 -11.42 -8.13 -24.21
CA LYS A 289 -11.66 -9.12 -25.28
C LYS A 289 -12.76 -10.11 -24.88
N LYS A 290 -12.68 -10.71 -23.68
CA LYS A 290 -13.71 -11.63 -23.17
C LYS A 290 -15.11 -11.02 -23.16
N ILE A 291 -15.23 -9.74 -22.74
CA ILE A 291 -16.53 -9.06 -22.69
C ILE A 291 -17.10 -8.80 -24.08
N VAL A 292 -16.26 -8.49 -25.06
CA VAL A 292 -16.67 -8.24 -26.44
C VAL A 292 -17.07 -9.55 -27.13
N GLU A 293 -16.30 -10.64 -26.94
CA GLU A 293 -16.55 -11.95 -27.53
C GLU A 293 -17.84 -12.60 -27.02
N THR A 294 -18.18 -12.39 -25.74
CA THR A 294 -19.43 -12.95 -25.15
C THR A 294 -20.71 -12.31 -25.72
N ARG A 295 -20.61 -11.30 -26.56
CA ARG A 295 -21.72 -10.60 -27.22
C ARG A 295 -21.96 -11.06 -28.68
N GLN A 296 -21.03 -11.82 -29.25
CA GLN A 296 -21.21 -12.45 -30.56
C GLN A 296 -21.91 -13.81 -30.40
#